data_4918631ea7a84cdd7ea8751d69a41a8f
#
_entry.id   4918631ea7a84cdd7ea8751d69a41a8f
#
_cell.length_a   1.000
_cell.length_b   1.000
_cell.length_c   1.000
_cell.angle_alpha   90.00
_cell.angle_beta   90.00
_cell.angle_gamma   90.00
#
_symmetry.space_group_name_H-M   'P 1'
#
loop_
_entity.id
_entity.type
_entity.pdbx_description
1 polymer ?
#
loop_
_entity_poly.entity_id
_entity_poly.type
_entity_poly.pdbx_seq_one_letter_code
_entity_poly.pdbx_strand_id
1 'polypeptide(L)'
;ALETSFGNAGQISPGYSAPWAAPGIPLKALKWLFQKHAPLAIRADGSLYQWQWMAKMLSNCNEKSYAVNKARMMRLAEYSRDCIKALRADTGIAYEGRQQGTLQVFRTQAQLDAMAKDIAVLKECGVPFKVMNRAEIVATEPALARVQDKLVGALQLPNDETGDCKLFTEELARLAAGLGVQFRWNTSIDALLSDGDRIAGVRCGSDTLKADHYVLAMGSYSRALLKTLSIDIPVYPVKGYSLTVPITRADAAPVSTVMDETYKVAITRFDDRIRVGGMAELAGFDLSLNPERRATLEMVVGDLFPEGGNIPAAEFWTGLRPMTPDGTPIIGGTRFANLSLNTGHGTLGWTMSAGSGKLLADLVTQRTPDISTEGLSIARYGQPARQAARPAQLTPRLS
;
A
#
# COMPACT_ATOMS: atom_id res chain seq x y z
N ALA A 1 -2.79 6.33 -17.13
CA ALA A 1 -3.87 6.48 -16.14
C ALA A 1 -3.26 6.82 -14.78
N LEU A 2 -3.94 7.68 -14.03
CA LEU A 2 -3.52 8.06 -12.67
C LEU A 2 -4.07 7.03 -11.68
N GLU A 3 -3.31 5.94 -11.49
CA GLU A 3 -3.66 4.84 -10.58
C GLU A 3 -3.21 5.12 -9.13
N THR A 4 -3.18 4.10 -8.28
CA THR A 4 -2.97 4.24 -6.82
C THR A 4 -1.68 4.93 -6.39
N SER A 5 -0.63 4.94 -7.22
CA SER A 5 0.60 5.71 -6.94
C SER A 5 0.34 7.22 -6.92
N PHE A 6 -0.58 7.73 -7.78
CA PHE A 6 -0.90 9.16 -7.85
C PHE A 6 -1.51 9.70 -6.57
N GLY A 7 -2.53 9.02 -6.03
CA GLY A 7 -3.25 9.46 -4.83
C GLY A 7 -2.71 8.87 -3.53
N ASN A 8 -1.51 8.27 -3.53
CA ASN A 8 -0.91 7.68 -2.34
C ASN A 8 -0.66 8.73 -1.26
N ALA A 9 -0.87 8.35 0.02
CA ALA A 9 -0.65 9.25 1.15
C ALA A 9 0.83 9.47 1.51
N GLY A 10 1.77 8.83 0.79
CA GLY A 10 3.20 9.08 0.90
C GLY A 10 3.95 8.34 2.00
N GLN A 11 3.26 7.58 2.85
CA GLN A 11 3.89 6.91 3.99
C GLN A 11 4.71 5.69 3.59
N ILE A 12 5.93 5.59 4.12
CA ILE A 12 6.78 4.41 4.14
C ILE A 12 6.93 4.05 5.62
N SER A 13 5.97 3.26 6.12
CA SER A 13 5.77 3.01 7.54
C SER A 13 5.77 1.51 7.86
N PRO A 14 6.94 0.88 8.00
CA PRO A 14 7.02 -0.53 8.37
C PRO A 14 6.30 -0.84 9.67
N GLY A 15 6.40 0.04 10.68
CA GLY A 15 5.75 -0.13 11.97
C GLY A 15 4.22 -0.21 11.92
N TYR A 16 3.59 0.30 10.86
CA TYR A 16 2.15 0.18 10.60
C TYR A 16 1.75 -1.07 9.81
N SER A 17 2.69 -1.97 9.51
CA SER A 17 2.45 -3.11 8.62
C SER A 17 1.73 -4.25 9.31
N ALA A 18 0.47 -4.02 9.62
CA ALA A 18 -0.45 -5.01 10.19
C ALA A 18 -1.67 -5.25 9.27
N PRO A 19 -2.22 -6.48 9.25
CA PRO A 19 -3.41 -6.77 8.47
C PRO A 19 -4.65 -6.07 9.02
N TRP A 20 -5.55 -5.66 8.14
CA TRP A 20 -6.86 -5.13 8.55
C TRP A 20 -7.73 -6.17 9.24
N ALA A 21 -7.58 -7.45 8.85
CA ALA A 21 -8.26 -8.57 9.49
C ALA A 21 -7.65 -8.84 10.87
N ALA A 22 -8.09 -8.06 11.87
CA ALA A 22 -7.65 -8.17 13.26
C ALA A 22 -8.80 -8.54 14.20
N PRO A 23 -8.52 -9.14 15.36
CA PRO A 23 -9.52 -9.40 16.39
C PRO A 23 -10.27 -8.11 16.77
N GLY A 24 -11.62 -8.20 16.86
CA GLY A 24 -12.48 -7.05 17.20
C GLY A 24 -12.83 -6.12 16.03
N ILE A 25 -12.17 -6.23 14.87
CA ILE A 25 -12.53 -5.44 13.68
C ILE A 25 -13.97 -5.63 13.22
N PRO A 26 -14.56 -6.85 13.22
CA PRO A 26 -15.96 -7.01 12.82
C PRO A 26 -16.94 -6.16 13.63
N LEU A 27 -16.75 -6.07 14.95
CA LEU A 27 -17.58 -5.24 15.84
C LEU A 27 -17.32 -3.73 15.61
N LYS A 28 -16.08 -3.33 15.36
CA LYS A 28 -15.75 -1.94 15.00
C LYS A 28 -16.37 -1.57 13.65
N ALA A 29 -16.26 -2.43 12.65
CA ALA A 29 -16.84 -2.20 11.32
C ALA A 29 -18.35 -2.01 11.38
N LEU A 30 -19.06 -2.83 12.17
CA LEU A 30 -20.49 -2.66 12.37
C LEU A 30 -20.84 -1.29 12.97
N LYS A 31 -20.07 -0.80 13.96
CA LYS A 31 -20.29 0.53 14.53
C LYS A 31 -20.02 1.64 13.50
N TRP A 32 -19.00 1.50 12.67
CA TRP A 32 -18.67 2.50 11.65
C TRP A 32 -19.75 2.66 10.59
N LEU A 33 -20.51 1.61 10.25
CA LEU A 33 -21.58 1.70 9.25
C LEU A 33 -22.67 2.74 9.61
N PHE A 34 -22.77 3.11 10.88
CA PHE A 34 -23.76 4.09 11.38
C PHE A 34 -23.15 5.47 11.68
N GLN A 35 -21.88 5.71 11.36
CA GLN A 35 -21.19 6.98 11.64
C GLN A 35 -21.06 7.82 10.36
N LYS A 36 -21.33 9.12 10.48
CA LYS A 36 -21.28 10.06 9.34
C LYS A 36 -19.90 10.13 8.69
N HIS A 37 -18.82 10.13 9.49
CA HIS A 37 -17.43 10.24 9.04
C HIS A 37 -16.67 8.92 9.22
N ALA A 38 -17.34 7.79 8.97
CA ALA A 38 -16.76 6.48 9.17
C ALA A 38 -15.55 6.24 8.26
N PRO A 39 -14.48 5.61 8.78
CA PRO A 39 -13.33 5.24 7.97
C PRO A 39 -13.63 4.11 6.95
N LEU A 40 -14.74 3.37 7.15
CA LEU A 40 -15.16 2.28 6.28
C LEU A 40 -16.61 2.48 5.81
N ALA A 41 -16.87 2.23 4.52
CA ALA A 41 -18.20 2.04 3.96
C ALA A 41 -18.28 0.76 3.15
N ILE A 42 -19.49 0.20 3.07
CA ILE A 42 -19.76 -0.99 2.26
C ILE A 42 -20.95 -0.66 1.36
N ARG A 43 -20.73 -0.77 0.05
CA ARG A 43 -21.78 -0.69 -0.98
C ARG A 43 -21.76 -2.00 -1.75
N ALA A 44 -22.92 -2.60 -1.93
CA ALA A 44 -23.03 -3.80 -2.73
C ALA A 44 -22.62 -3.49 -4.19
N ASP A 45 -21.62 -4.22 -4.70
CA ASP A 45 -21.17 -4.13 -6.09
C ASP A 45 -21.92 -5.11 -7.03
N GLY A 46 -22.90 -5.83 -6.49
CA GLY A 46 -23.68 -6.83 -7.21
C GLY A 46 -22.97 -8.16 -7.43
N SER A 47 -21.72 -8.31 -6.99
CA SER A 47 -20.94 -9.53 -7.21
C SER A 47 -20.97 -10.47 -6.01
N LEU A 48 -21.10 -11.77 -6.26
CA LEU A 48 -20.89 -12.80 -5.24
C LEU A 48 -19.47 -12.74 -4.69
N TYR A 49 -18.52 -12.26 -5.49
CA TYR A 49 -17.11 -12.18 -5.11
C TYR A 49 -16.87 -11.23 -3.93
N GLN A 50 -17.58 -10.10 -3.85
CA GLN A 50 -17.50 -9.19 -2.71
C GLN A 50 -17.82 -9.93 -1.40
N TRP A 51 -18.90 -10.70 -1.36
CA TRP A 51 -19.29 -11.46 -0.20
C TRP A 51 -18.31 -12.58 0.16
N GLN A 52 -17.80 -13.28 -0.85
CA GLN A 52 -16.77 -14.31 -0.66
C GLN A 52 -15.48 -13.71 -0.08
N TRP A 53 -15.06 -12.53 -0.58
CA TRP A 53 -13.88 -11.85 -0.08
C TRP A 53 -14.08 -11.37 1.36
N MET A 54 -15.23 -10.78 1.67
CA MET A 54 -15.58 -10.36 3.04
C MET A 54 -15.62 -11.55 4.00
N ALA A 55 -16.20 -12.66 3.60
CA ALA A 55 -16.20 -13.89 4.42
C ALA A 55 -14.78 -14.40 4.70
N LYS A 56 -13.90 -14.40 3.70
CA LYS A 56 -12.47 -14.73 3.87
C LYS A 56 -11.75 -13.74 4.78
N MET A 57 -12.06 -12.44 4.68
CA MET A 57 -11.51 -11.45 5.59
C MET A 57 -11.96 -11.67 7.02
N LEU A 58 -13.26 -11.92 7.23
CA LEU A 58 -13.81 -12.23 8.56
C LEU A 58 -13.19 -13.49 9.17
N SER A 59 -12.94 -14.54 8.38
CA SER A 59 -12.27 -15.76 8.85
C SER A 59 -10.83 -15.54 9.32
N ASN A 60 -10.18 -14.47 8.87
CA ASN A 60 -8.85 -14.04 9.33
C ASN A 60 -8.88 -13.14 10.59
N CYS A 61 -10.05 -12.68 11.04
CA CYS A 61 -10.19 -11.80 12.22
C CYS A 61 -10.07 -12.57 13.55
N ASN A 62 -8.99 -13.31 13.73
CA ASN A 62 -8.66 -14.04 14.95
C ASN A 62 -7.16 -13.89 15.29
N GLU A 63 -6.80 -14.12 16.55
CA GLU A 63 -5.43 -13.91 17.08
C GLU A 63 -4.37 -14.71 16.30
N LYS A 64 -4.64 -15.98 15.98
CA LYS A 64 -3.68 -16.85 15.28
C LYS A 64 -3.39 -16.34 13.87
N SER A 65 -4.43 -16.08 13.08
CA SER A 65 -4.29 -15.57 11.72
C SER A 65 -3.64 -14.18 11.71
N TYR A 66 -4.04 -13.32 12.65
CA TYR A 66 -3.47 -11.99 12.79
C TYR A 66 -1.97 -12.03 13.06
N ALA A 67 -1.51 -12.83 14.03
CA ALA A 67 -0.09 -12.96 14.36
C ALA A 67 0.74 -13.44 13.16
N VAL A 68 0.28 -14.49 12.47
CA VAL A 68 0.97 -15.04 11.29
C VAL A 68 1.06 -14.01 10.16
N ASN A 69 -0.06 -13.39 9.80
CA ASN A 69 -0.11 -12.45 8.68
C ASN A 69 0.66 -11.17 8.98
N LYS A 70 0.60 -10.68 10.22
CA LYS A 70 1.38 -9.55 10.68
C LYS A 70 2.89 -9.84 10.57
N ALA A 71 3.36 -11.00 11.02
CA ALA A 71 4.77 -11.36 10.91
C ALA A 71 5.25 -11.39 9.45
N ARG A 72 4.42 -11.89 8.51
CA ARG A 72 4.70 -11.87 7.07
C ARG A 72 4.81 -10.45 6.52
N MET A 73 3.85 -9.60 6.88
CA MET A 73 3.81 -8.20 6.42
C MET A 73 4.97 -7.38 6.99
N MET A 74 5.26 -7.50 8.29
CA MET A 74 6.38 -6.81 8.95
C MET A 74 7.72 -7.21 8.33
N ARG A 75 7.97 -8.51 8.14
CA ARG A 75 9.20 -9.00 7.50
C ARG A 75 9.44 -8.37 6.14
N LEU A 76 8.40 -8.29 5.29
CA LEU A 76 8.51 -7.68 3.97
C LEU A 76 8.66 -6.16 4.05
N ALA A 77 7.95 -5.50 4.95
CA ALA A 77 7.96 -4.05 5.08
C ALA A 77 9.31 -3.53 5.62
N GLU A 78 9.87 -4.18 6.62
CA GLU A 78 11.21 -3.86 7.15
C GLU A 78 12.28 -4.06 6.06
N TYR A 79 12.24 -5.18 5.37
CA TYR A 79 13.13 -5.44 4.24
C TYR A 79 12.98 -4.38 3.13
N SER A 80 11.74 -3.99 2.83
CA SER A 80 11.46 -2.97 1.81
C SER A 80 12.00 -1.60 2.19
N ARG A 81 11.95 -1.22 3.48
CA ARG A 81 12.59 0.00 3.98
C ARG A 81 14.10 -0.02 3.69
N ASP A 82 14.76 -1.13 3.95
CA ASP A 82 16.19 -1.24 3.72
C ASP A 82 16.51 -1.23 2.21
N CYS A 83 15.69 -1.88 1.39
CA CYS A 83 15.81 -1.82 -0.07
C CYS A 83 15.63 -0.41 -0.64
N ILE A 84 14.66 0.40 -0.14
CA ILE A 84 14.47 1.76 -0.64
C ILE A 84 15.61 2.69 -0.21
N LYS A 85 16.18 2.48 0.98
CA LYS A 85 17.37 3.19 1.45
C LYS A 85 18.58 2.89 0.57
N ALA A 86 18.81 1.62 0.26
CA ALA A 86 19.89 1.20 -0.64
C ALA A 86 19.70 1.79 -2.04
N LEU A 87 18.49 1.67 -2.62
CA LEU A 87 18.19 2.24 -3.94
C LEU A 87 18.42 3.74 -3.98
N ARG A 88 18.03 4.47 -2.95
CA ARG A 88 18.27 5.91 -2.84
C ARG A 88 19.75 6.25 -2.76
N ALA A 89 20.53 5.49 -1.98
CA ALA A 89 21.97 5.66 -1.87
C ALA A 89 22.70 5.38 -3.20
N ASP A 90 22.28 4.33 -3.91
CA ASP A 90 22.93 3.88 -5.15
C ASP A 90 22.59 4.77 -6.35
N THR A 91 21.39 5.36 -6.40
CA THR A 91 20.88 6.04 -7.60
C THR A 91 20.64 7.53 -7.43
N GLY A 92 20.61 8.03 -6.20
CA GLY A 92 20.24 9.41 -5.92
C GLY A 92 18.78 9.75 -6.29
N ILE A 93 17.89 8.74 -6.43
CA ILE A 93 16.49 8.93 -6.83
C ILE A 93 15.79 9.93 -5.93
N ALA A 94 15.20 10.96 -6.54
CA ALA A 94 14.50 12.03 -5.85
C ALA A 94 12.97 11.86 -5.97
N TYR A 95 12.26 11.92 -4.85
CA TYR A 95 10.81 11.72 -4.77
C TYR A 95 10.17 12.51 -3.63
N GLU A 96 10.70 13.68 -3.32
CA GLU A 96 10.29 14.53 -2.18
C GLU A 96 10.32 13.77 -0.84
N GLY A 97 11.34 12.91 -0.70
CA GLY A 97 11.48 12.02 0.46
C GLY A 97 11.88 12.76 1.72
N ARG A 98 11.23 12.42 2.86
CA ARG A 98 11.53 12.94 4.20
C ARG A 98 11.72 11.81 5.18
N GLN A 99 12.75 11.92 6.05
CA GLN A 99 13.07 10.94 7.10
C GLN A 99 12.81 11.56 8.48
N GLN A 100 11.56 11.96 8.73
CA GLN A 100 11.15 12.70 9.94
C GLN A 100 10.11 11.94 10.77
N GLY A 101 9.90 10.68 10.45
CA GLY A 101 8.96 9.82 11.13
C GLY A 101 7.50 10.07 10.77
N THR A 102 6.63 9.26 11.38
CA THR A 102 5.17 9.41 11.35
C THR A 102 4.66 9.69 12.76
N LEU A 103 3.75 10.65 12.90
CA LEU A 103 3.11 11.02 14.14
C LEU A 103 1.63 10.60 14.12
N GLN A 104 1.26 9.60 14.91
CA GLN A 104 -0.14 9.21 15.12
C GLN A 104 -0.73 10.00 16.29
N VAL A 105 -1.72 10.85 16.02
CA VAL A 105 -2.33 11.71 17.05
C VAL A 105 -3.64 11.13 17.58
N PHE A 106 -3.88 11.30 18.88
CA PHE A 106 -5.06 10.83 19.60
C PHE A 106 -5.86 12.01 20.14
N ARG A 107 -7.17 11.98 19.88
CA ARG A 107 -8.09 13.06 20.30
C ARG A 107 -8.77 12.76 21.63
N THR A 108 -8.78 11.50 22.07
CA THR A 108 -9.44 11.09 23.34
C THR A 108 -8.52 10.20 24.17
N GLN A 109 -8.70 10.26 25.49
CA GLN A 109 -7.96 9.41 26.43
C GLN A 109 -8.18 7.92 26.13
N ALA A 110 -9.39 7.51 25.77
CA ALA A 110 -9.69 6.13 25.41
C ALA A 110 -8.88 5.61 24.21
N GLN A 111 -8.57 6.49 23.23
CA GLN A 111 -7.69 6.13 22.10
C GLN A 111 -6.24 5.97 22.55
N LEU A 112 -5.77 6.88 23.40
CA LEU A 112 -4.42 6.84 23.96
C LEU A 112 -4.21 5.58 24.83
N ASP A 113 -5.19 5.23 25.65
CA ASP A 113 -5.15 4.02 26.48
C ASP A 113 -5.17 2.74 25.63
N ALA A 114 -5.96 2.72 24.54
CA ALA A 114 -6.03 1.59 23.61
C ALA A 114 -4.70 1.34 22.86
N MET A 115 -3.84 2.35 22.74
CA MET A 115 -2.52 2.27 22.10
C MET A 115 -1.58 1.25 22.78
N ALA A 116 -1.82 0.88 24.04
CA ALA A 116 -0.99 -0.09 24.77
C ALA A 116 -0.84 -1.42 24.00
N LYS A 117 -1.86 -1.82 23.25
CA LYS A 117 -1.82 -3.03 22.40
C LYS A 117 -0.88 -2.86 21.21
N ASP A 118 -0.92 -1.70 20.56
CA ASP A 118 -0.03 -1.39 19.41
C ASP A 118 1.42 -1.29 19.89
N ILE A 119 1.66 -0.68 21.04
CA ILE A 119 2.99 -0.61 21.68
C ILE A 119 3.55 -2.00 21.98
N ALA A 120 2.73 -2.92 22.51
CA ALA A 120 3.18 -4.29 22.76
C ALA A 120 3.69 -4.95 21.48
N VAL A 121 2.98 -4.74 20.38
CA VAL A 121 3.34 -5.21 19.04
C VAL A 121 4.65 -4.59 18.55
N LEU A 122 4.80 -3.27 18.67
CA LEU A 122 6.01 -2.57 18.24
C LEU A 122 7.24 -3.07 19.04
N LYS A 123 7.10 -3.28 20.35
CA LYS A 123 8.15 -3.86 21.20
C LYS A 123 8.54 -5.26 20.77
N GLU A 124 7.55 -6.14 20.52
CA GLU A 124 7.77 -7.51 20.06
C GLU A 124 8.53 -7.55 18.72
N CYS A 125 8.22 -6.60 17.81
CA CYS A 125 8.86 -6.48 16.52
C CYS A 125 10.16 -5.66 16.52
N GLY A 126 10.60 -5.13 17.66
CA GLY A 126 11.81 -4.30 17.77
C GLY A 126 11.71 -2.95 17.05
N VAL A 127 10.48 -2.45 16.78
CA VAL A 127 10.25 -1.19 16.10
C VAL A 127 10.41 -0.03 17.08
N PRO A 128 11.29 0.95 16.83
CA PRO A 128 11.43 2.13 17.66
C PRO A 128 10.15 2.99 17.66
N PHE A 129 9.73 3.43 18.83
CA PHE A 129 8.58 4.31 18.96
C PHE A 129 8.78 5.27 20.16
N LYS A 130 8.01 6.37 20.17
CA LYS A 130 7.95 7.31 21.27
C LYS A 130 6.50 7.69 21.55
N VAL A 131 6.06 7.54 22.80
CA VAL A 131 4.78 8.09 23.28
C VAL A 131 5.01 9.56 23.66
N MET A 132 4.16 10.44 23.17
CA MET A 132 4.36 11.89 23.27
C MET A 132 3.19 12.57 23.97
N ASN A 133 3.51 13.52 24.82
CA ASN A 133 2.56 14.48 25.38
C ASN A 133 2.35 15.68 24.42
N ARG A 134 1.46 16.62 24.78
CA ARG A 134 1.14 17.79 23.95
C ARG A 134 2.34 18.67 23.62
N ALA A 135 3.23 18.91 24.59
CA ALA A 135 4.40 19.74 24.37
C ALA A 135 5.39 19.10 23.39
N GLU A 136 5.57 17.79 23.47
CA GLU A 136 6.41 17.01 22.57
C GLU A 136 5.80 16.94 21.16
N ILE A 137 4.46 16.85 21.05
CA ILE A 137 3.76 16.94 19.77
C ILE A 137 4.06 18.26 19.08
N VAL A 138 3.91 19.38 19.79
CA VAL A 138 4.17 20.72 19.25
C VAL A 138 5.65 20.92 18.89
N ALA A 139 6.57 20.33 19.64
CA ALA A 139 7.99 20.39 19.32
C ALA A 139 8.33 19.63 18.03
N THR A 140 7.59 18.55 17.72
CA THR A 140 7.79 17.73 16.53
C THR A 140 7.02 18.26 15.30
N GLU A 141 5.78 18.71 15.52
CA GLU A 141 4.87 19.27 14.51
C GLU A 141 4.39 20.66 14.99
N PRO A 142 5.18 21.72 14.75
CA PRO A 142 4.90 23.06 15.30
C PRO A 142 3.54 23.63 14.88
N ALA A 143 3.05 23.30 13.70
CA ALA A 143 1.75 23.74 13.21
C ALA A 143 0.58 23.26 14.09
N LEU A 144 0.73 22.12 14.79
CA LEU A 144 -0.27 21.58 15.70
C LEU A 144 -0.40 22.39 17.01
N ALA A 145 0.48 23.36 17.29
CA ALA A 145 0.33 24.27 18.42
C ALA A 145 -1.00 25.01 18.42
N ARG A 146 -1.55 25.31 17.22
CA ARG A 146 -2.82 26.02 17.04
C ARG A 146 -4.05 25.21 17.47
N VAL A 147 -3.89 23.90 17.58
CA VAL A 147 -4.99 22.95 17.85
C VAL A 147 -4.63 21.92 18.94
N GLN A 148 -3.58 22.19 19.73
CA GLN A 148 -3.05 21.25 20.73
C GLN A 148 -4.06 20.85 21.81
N ASP A 149 -5.05 21.69 22.08
CA ASP A 149 -6.15 21.43 23.01
C ASP A 149 -7.08 20.30 22.55
N LYS A 150 -7.12 20.04 21.24
CA LYS A 150 -7.88 18.93 20.62
C LYS A 150 -7.17 17.58 20.75
N LEU A 151 -5.91 17.54 21.20
CA LEU A 151 -5.08 16.34 21.25
C LEU A 151 -4.76 15.98 22.70
N VAL A 152 -4.78 14.70 23.03
CA VAL A 152 -4.41 14.19 24.37
C VAL A 152 -3.02 13.57 24.40
N GLY A 153 -2.50 13.15 23.24
CA GLY A 153 -1.18 12.53 23.11
C GLY A 153 -0.95 12.03 21.68
N ALA A 154 0.22 11.47 21.44
CA ALA A 154 0.59 10.87 20.17
C ALA A 154 1.53 9.68 20.35
N LEU A 155 1.62 8.87 19.28
CA LEU A 155 2.66 7.85 19.09
C LEU A 155 3.50 8.26 17.88
N GLN A 156 4.80 8.42 18.07
CA GLN A 156 5.76 8.67 16.99
C GLN A 156 6.46 7.37 16.60
N LEU A 157 6.58 7.13 15.30
CA LEU A 157 7.46 6.13 14.70
C LEU A 157 8.61 6.86 14.02
N PRO A 158 9.74 7.05 14.70
CA PRO A 158 10.80 7.97 14.25
C PRO A 158 11.55 7.49 13.00
N ASN A 159 11.54 6.19 12.73
CA ASN A 159 12.23 5.60 11.58
C ASN A 159 11.36 5.50 10.32
N ASP A 160 10.10 5.92 10.41
CA ASP A 160 9.23 6.01 9.24
C ASP A 160 9.69 7.14 8.32
N GLU A 161 9.40 6.97 7.04
CA GLU A 161 9.74 7.93 6.00
C GLU A 161 8.48 8.34 5.23
N THR A 162 8.58 9.41 4.49
CA THR A 162 7.55 9.84 3.54
C THR A 162 8.16 10.10 2.18
N GLY A 163 7.34 10.09 1.14
CA GLY A 163 7.75 10.48 -0.20
C GLY A 163 6.62 10.30 -1.21
N ASP A 164 6.69 11.06 -2.30
CA ASP A 164 5.70 10.97 -3.36
C ASP A 164 5.90 9.68 -4.18
N CYS A 165 4.97 8.76 -4.01
CA CYS A 165 4.98 7.46 -4.68
C CYS A 165 4.90 7.58 -6.22
N LYS A 166 4.20 8.62 -6.74
CA LYS A 166 4.11 8.88 -8.17
C LYS A 166 5.47 9.33 -8.73
N LEU A 167 6.09 10.33 -8.10
CA LEU A 167 7.43 10.79 -8.50
C LEU A 167 8.46 9.66 -8.43
N PHE A 168 8.43 8.86 -7.35
CA PHE A 168 9.29 7.69 -7.24
C PHE A 168 9.10 6.73 -8.41
N THR A 169 7.85 6.44 -8.78
CA THR A 169 7.54 5.52 -9.89
C THR A 169 8.03 6.07 -11.23
N GLU A 170 7.85 7.38 -11.48
CA GLU A 170 8.30 8.06 -12.70
C GLU A 170 9.83 8.08 -12.80
N GLU A 171 10.51 8.45 -11.72
CA GLU A 171 11.98 8.46 -11.67
C GLU A 171 12.57 7.06 -11.79
N LEU A 172 11.97 6.07 -11.13
CA LEU A 172 12.41 4.67 -11.27
C LEU A 172 12.23 4.16 -12.70
N ALA A 173 11.14 4.53 -13.37
CA ALA A 173 10.94 4.19 -14.78
C ALA A 173 12.01 4.84 -15.67
N ARG A 174 12.37 6.12 -15.41
CA ARG A 174 13.44 6.82 -16.13
C ARG A 174 14.79 6.11 -15.94
N LEU A 175 15.14 5.74 -14.70
CA LEU A 175 16.36 5.00 -14.39
C LEU A 175 16.37 3.63 -15.09
N ALA A 176 15.26 2.91 -15.05
CA ALA A 176 15.13 1.61 -15.70
C ALA A 176 15.26 1.71 -17.23
N ALA A 177 14.68 2.76 -17.84
CA ALA A 177 14.85 3.02 -19.27
C ALA A 177 16.32 3.25 -19.64
N GLY A 178 17.06 3.98 -18.80
CA GLY A 178 18.51 4.19 -18.94
C GLY A 178 19.33 2.88 -18.87
N LEU A 179 18.78 1.85 -18.24
CA LEU A 179 19.35 0.49 -18.17
C LEU A 179 18.85 -0.43 -19.29
N GLY A 180 18.10 0.09 -20.28
CA GLY A 180 17.62 -0.66 -21.43
C GLY A 180 16.21 -1.27 -21.27
N VAL A 181 15.49 -1.00 -20.20
CA VAL A 181 14.10 -1.44 -20.04
C VAL A 181 13.21 -0.70 -21.04
N GLN A 182 12.43 -1.44 -21.81
CA GLN A 182 11.48 -0.90 -22.78
C GLN A 182 10.09 -0.77 -22.18
N PHE A 183 9.49 0.42 -22.27
CA PHE A 183 8.15 0.70 -21.80
C PHE A 183 7.20 0.80 -23.01
N ARG A 184 6.04 0.12 -22.91
CA ARG A 184 4.94 0.23 -23.88
C ARG A 184 3.76 0.89 -23.19
N TRP A 185 3.70 2.21 -23.29
CA TRP A 185 2.61 3.01 -22.73
C TRP A 185 1.34 2.88 -23.58
N ASN A 186 0.19 3.16 -22.98
CA ASN A 186 -1.13 3.11 -23.63
C ASN A 186 -1.41 1.76 -24.31
N THR A 187 -0.90 0.66 -23.73
CA THR A 187 -1.05 -0.69 -24.24
C THR A 187 -1.94 -1.50 -23.31
N SER A 188 -3.11 -1.89 -23.81
CA SER A 188 -4.02 -2.79 -23.09
C SER A 188 -3.58 -4.23 -23.26
N ILE A 189 -3.65 -4.99 -22.17
CA ILE A 189 -3.40 -6.43 -22.17
C ILE A 189 -4.75 -7.14 -22.20
N ASP A 190 -5.01 -7.90 -23.27
CA ASP A 190 -6.29 -8.60 -23.46
C ASP A 190 -6.29 -10.00 -22.85
N ALA A 191 -5.17 -10.72 -22.97
CA ALA A 191 -5.07 -12.08 -22.46
C ALA A 191 -3.61 -12.52 -22.24
N LEU A 192 -3.44 -13.47 -21.32
CA LEU A 192 -2.25 -14.31 -21.24
C LEU A 192 -2.54 -15.61 -22.01
N LEU A 193 -1.71 -15.91 -23.00
CA LEU A 193 -1.81 -17.13 -23.82
C LEU A 193 -0.96 -18.22 -23.21
N SER A 194 -1.53 -19.40 -22.96
CA SER A 194 -0.79 -20.55 -22.41
C SER A 194 -0.64 -21.67 -23.42
N ASP A 195 0.47 -22.36 -23.32
CA ASP A 195 0.75 -23.63 -23.99
C ASP A 195 1.29 -24.61 -22.95
N GLY A 196 0.52 -25.63 -22.65
CA GLY A 196 0.81 -26.58 -21.59
C GLY A 196 0.97 -25.89 -20.22
N ASP A 197 2.13 -26.02 -19.61
CA ASP A 197 2.48 -25.50 -18.31
C ASP A 197 3.27 -24.15 -18.38
N ARG A 198 3.29 -23.51 -19.55
CA ARG A 198 3.97 -22.24 -19.77
C ARG A 198 3.06 -21.19 -20.40
N ILE A 199 3.40 -19.93 -20.16
CA ILE A 199 2.84 -18.80 -20.90
C ILE A 199 3.60 -18.69 -22.23
N ALA A 200 2.86 -18.72 -23.34
CA ALA A 200 3.37 -18.63 -24.71
C ALA A 200 3.45 -17.18 -25.20
N GLY A 201 2.69 -16.27 -24.59
CA GLY A 201 2.68 -14.87 -24.97
C GLY A 201 1.62 -14.05 -24.23
N VAL A 202 1.70 -12.73 -24.42
CA VAL A 202 0.74 -11.74 -23.94
C VAL A 202 0.09 -11.09 -25.16
N ARG A 203 -1.24 -11.17 -25.27
CA ARG A 203 -1.99 -10.55 -26.36
C ARG A 203 -2.33 -9.10 -26.03
N CYS A 204 -1.98 -8.21 -26.97
CA CYS A 204 -2.25 -6.78 -26.92
C CYS A 204 -2.84 -6.35 -28.27
N GLY A 205 -4.18 -6.31 -28.39
CA GLY A 205 -4.85 -6.11 -29.67
C GLY A 205 -4.53 -7.23 -30.69
N SER A 206 -3.97 -6.85 -31.82
CA SER A 206 -3.48 -7.78 -32.84
C SER A 206 -2.12 -8.42 -32.55
N ASP A 207 -1.36 -7.83 -31.63
CA ASP A 207 0.01 -8.23 -31.32
C ASP A 207 0.06 -9.31 -30.23
N THR A 208 1.07 -10.18 -30.35
CA THR A 208 1.44 -11.11 -29.28
C THR A 208 2.89 -10.89 -28.88
N LEU A 209 3.09 -10.47 -27.64
CA LEU A 209 4.40 -10.24 -27.07
C LEU A 209 4.91 -11.53 -26.43
N LYS A 210 6.13 -11.96 -26.80
CA LYS A 210 6.77 -13.15 -26.26
C LYS A 210 7.95 -12.78 -25.37
N ALA A 211 8.15 -13.55 -24.30
CA ALA A 211 9.25 -13.42 -23.37
C ALA A 211 9.58 -14.78 -22.72
N ASP A 212 10.75 -14.89 -22.13
CA ASP A 212 11.16 -16.09 -21.41
C ASP A 212 10.41 -16.22 -20.07
N HIS A 213 10.12 -15.09 -19.41
CA HIS A 213 9.39 -15.02 -18.15
C HIS A 213 8.44 -13.82 -18.13
N TYR A 214 7.30 -14.00 -17.48
CA TYR A 214 6.25 -13.01 -17.36
C TYR A 214 6.02 -12.68 -15.88
N VAL A 215 5.86 -11.41 -15.57
CA VAL A 215 5.50 -10.93 -14.23
C VAL A 215 4.18 -10.18 -14.32
N LEU A 216 3.18 -10.64 -13.58
CA LEU A 216 1.89 -9.95 -13.48
C LEU A 216 1.87 -9.08 -12.20
N ALA A 217 1.88 -7.75 -12.39
CA ALA A 217 1.90 -6.75 -11.32
C ALA A 217 0.77 -5.70 -11.49
N MET A 218 -0.44 -6.14 -11.87
CA MET A 218 -1.55 -5.26 -12.26
C MET A 218 -2.48 -4.88 -11.09
N GLY A 219 -2.04 -5.02 -9.84
CA GLY A 219 -2.81 -4.62 -8.67
C GLY A 219 -4.23 -5.20 -8.66
N SER A 220 -5.24 -4.35 -8.55
CA SER A 220 -6.66 -4.75 -8.51
C SER A 220 -7.15 -5.46 -9.79
N TYR A 221 -6.49 -5.23 -10.92
CA TYR A 221 -6.85 -5.83 -12.22
C TYR A 221 -6.24 -7.23 -12.41
N SER A 222 -5.31 -7.64 -11.58
CA SER A 222 -4.60 -8.93 -11.70
C SER A 222 -5.54 -10.13 -11.73
N ARG A 223 -6.59 -10.12 -10.91
CA ARG A 223 -7.52 -11.25 -10.78
C ARG A 223 -8.26 -11.54 -12.09
N ALA A 224 -8.75 -10.50 -12.77
CA ALA A 224 -9.53 -10.65 -14.00
C ALA A 224 -8.69 -11.34 -15.09
N LEU A 225 -7.44 -10.92 -15.26
CA LEU A 225 -6.53 -11.49 -16.23
C LEU A 225 -6.12 -12.93 -15.89
N LEU A 226 -5.89 -13.25 -14.62
CA LEU A 226 -5.53 -14.59 -14.16
C LEU A 226 -6.67 -15.59 -14.28
N LYS A 227 -7.93 -15.15 -14.20
CA LYS A 227 -9.09 -16.03 -14.41
C LYS A 227 -9.12 -16.69 -15.79
N THR A 228 -8.60 -16.04 -16.81
CA THR A 228 -8.49 -16.64 -18.16
C THR A 228 -7.58 -17.87 -18.18
N LEU A 229 -6.68 -17.97 -17.19
CA LEU A 229 -5.78 -19.10 -16.96
C LEU A 229 -6.30 -20.04 -15.86
N SER A 230 -7.55 -19.97 -15.44
CA SER A 230 -8.11 -20.74 -14.32
C SER A 230 -7.30 -20.58 -13.01
N ILE A 231 -6.72 -19.40 -12.81
CA ILE A 231 -6.08 -19.00 -11.55
C ILE A 231 -7.00 -17.95 -10.90
N ASP A 232 -7.49 -18.24 -9.70
CA ASP A 232 -8.29 -17.27 -8.95
C ASP A 232 -7.54 -16.82 -7.69
N ILE A 233 -7.28 -15.53 -7.58
CA ILE A 233 -6.64 -14.90 -6.44
C ILE A 233 -7.63 -14.03 -5.67
N PRO A 234 -7.60 -14.03 -4.34
CA PRO A 234 -8.56 -13.25 -3.54
C PRO A 234 -8.13 -11.78 -3.40
N VAL A 235 -7.85 -11.11 -4.51
CA VAL A 235 -7.53 -9.67 -4.53
C VAL A 235 -8.77 -8.88 -4.87
N TYR A 236 -9.28 -8.10 -3.90
CA TYR A 236 -10.46 -7.25 -4.05
C TYR A 236 -10.06 -5.76 -4.16
N PRO A 237 -10.70 -4.98 -5.04
CA PRO A 237 -10.45 -3.55 -5.16
C PRO A 237 -11.14 -2.81 -4.00
N VAL A 238 -10.36 -2.32 -3.05
CA VAL A 238 -10.86 -1.47 -1.96
C VAL A 238 -10.61 -0.02 -2.30
N LYS A 239 -11.68 0.71 -2.53
CA LYS A 239 -11.64 2.12 -2.91
C LYS A 239 -11.14 2.98 -1.76
N GLY A 240 -10.25 3.92 -2.07
CA GLY A 240 -9.75 4.93 -1.15
C GLY A 240 -9.80 6.30 -1.78
N TYR A 241 -9.67 7.33 -0.94
CA TYR A 241 -9.79 8.72 -1.37
C TYR A 241 -8.58 9.53 -0.92
N SER A 242 -8.25 10.56 -1.70
CA SER A 242 -7.26 11.55 -1.30
C SER A 242 -7.61 12.95 -1.78
N LEU A 243 -7.10 13.95 -1.02
CA LEU A 243 -7.05 15.34 -1.44
C LEU A 243 -5.58 15.74 -1.63
N THR A 244 -5.33 16.57 -2.62
CA THR A 244 -4.06 17.29 -2.78
C THR A 244 -4.34 18.77 -2.56
N VAL A 245 -3.88 19.32 -1.46
CA VAL A 245 -4.14 20.69 -1.01
C VAL A 245 -2.88 21.53 -1.25
N PRO A 246 -2.91 22.58 -2.07
CA PRO A 246 -1.78 23.51 -2.23
C PRO A 246 -1.43 24.18 -0.89
N ILE A 247 -0.14 24.21 -0.52
CA ILE A 247 0.31 24.91 0.69
C ILE A 247 0.25 26.42 0.45
N THR A 248 -0.34 27.14 1.39
CA THR A 248 -0.37 28.62 1.39
C THR A 248 0.51 29.20 2.48
N ARG A 249 0.69 28.48 3.59
CA ARG A 249 1.56 28.86 4.70
C ARG A 249 2.40 27.67 5.14
N ALA A 250 3.66 27.71 4.84
CA ALA A 250 4.60 26.61 5.10
C ALA A 250 4.80 26.33 6.60
N ASP A 251 4.72 27.36 7.46
CA ASP A 251 4.81 27.29 8.92
C ASP A 251 3.55 26.74 9.59
N ALA A 252 2.43 26.72 8.87
CA ALA A 252 1.15 26.20 9.32
C ALA A 252 0.79 24.84 8.68
N ALA A 253 1.65 24.33 7.79
CA ALA A 253 1.53 23.01 7.17
C ALA A 253 2.27 21.93 7.99
N PRO A 254 1.96 20.63 7.81
CA PRO A 254 2.71 19.57 8.50
C PRO A 254 4.20 19.59 8.13
N VAL A 255 5.03 19.06 9.02
CA VAL A 255 6.47 18.87 8.78
C VAL A 255 6.71 17.56 8.03
N SER A 256 6.02 16.49 8.42
CA SER A 256 6.13 15.16 7.83
C SER A 256 4.74 14.54 7.60
N THR A 257 4.45 13.42 8.24
CA THR A 257 3.13 12.77 8.20
C THR A 257 2.49 12.77 9.57
N VAL A 258 1.26 13.26 9.64
CA VAL A 258 0.38 13.17 10.81
C VAL A 258 -0.79 12.24 10.48
N MET A 259 -0.97 11.19 11.27
CA MET A 259 -2.08 10.24 11.16
C MET A 259 -3.12 10.56 12.24
N ASP A 260 -4.33 10.94 11.83
CA ASP A 260 -5.45 11.09 12.76
C ASP A 260 -6.06 9.72 13.07
N GLU A 261 -5.92 9.26 14.31
CA GLU A 261 -6.42 7.94 14.71
C GLU A 261 -7.95 7.84 14.70
N THR A 262 -8.65 8.96 14.94
CA THR A 262 -10.11 9.00 14.98
C THR A 262 -10.74 8.69 13.64
N TYR A 263 -10.22 9.30 12.58
CA TYR A 263 -10.76 9.21 11.23
C TYR A 263 -9.97 8.28 10.32
N LYS A 264 -8.81 7.77 10.80
CA LYS A 264 -7.88 6.97 9.99
C LYS A 264 -7.47 7.69 8.70
N VAL A 265 -7.12 8.97 8.86
CA VAL A 265 -6.69 9.86 7.78
C VAL A 265 -5.24 10.27 7.98
N ALA A 266 -4.42 10.07 6.97
CA ALA A 266 -3.05 10.54 6.92
C ALA A 266 -2.98 11.91 6.26
N ILE A 267 -2.23 12.83 6.86
CA ILE A 267 -1.95 14.16 6.35
C ILE A 267 -0.44 14.28 6.19
N THR A 268 0.03 14.28 4.96
CA THR A 268 1.46 14.22 4.63
C THR A 268 1.87 15.47 3.85
N ARG A 269 2.99 16.06 4.23
CA ARG A 269 3.61 17.11 3.43
C ARG A 269 4.49 16.53 2.33
N PHE A 270 4.23 16.92 1.10
CA PHE A 270 5.19 16.98 0.01
C PHE A 270 5.73 18.41 -0.08
N ASP A 271 6.56 18.75 -1.05
CA ASP A 271 7.26 20.04 -1.03
C ASP A 271 6.31 21.25 -0.92
N ASP A 272 5.42 21.43 -1.89
CA ASP A 272 4.50 22.56 -2.03
C ASP A 272 3.02 22.20 -1.75
N ARG A 273 2.73 20.97 -1.36
CA ARG A 273 1.37 20.46 -1.18
C ARG A 273 1.23 19.54 0.02
N ILE A 274 0.01 19.48 0.54
CA ILE A 274 -0.41 18.53 1.57
C ILE A 274 -1.23 17.45 0.89
N ARG A 275 -0.84 16.18 1.06
CA ARG A 275 -1.63 15.03 0.67
C ARG A 275 -2.42 14.54 1.86
N VAL A 276 -3.75 14.46 1.70
CA VAL A 276 -4.66 13.95 2.70
C VAL A 276 -5.25 12.66 2.17
N GLY A 277 -4.94 11.52 2.78
CA GLY A 277 -5.39 10.22 2.31
C GLY A 277 -6.04 9.40 3.40
N GLY A 278 -7.12 8.70 3.06
CA GLY A 278 -7.77 7.87 4.05
C GLY A 278 -8.98 7.13 3.52
N MET A 279 -9.75 6.63 4.47
CA MET A 279 -11.01 5.92 4.28
C MET A 279 -10.90 4.69 3.37
N ALA A 280 -11.89 3.84 3.47
CA ALA A 280 -12.04 2.65 2.65
C ALA A 280 -13.50 2.46 2.25
N GLU A 281 -13.72 2.03 1.02
CA GLU A 281 -15.06 1.69 0.55
C GLU A 281 -15.00 0.39 -0.25
N LEU A 282 -15.84 -0.56 0.13
CA LEU A 282 -16.04 -1.80 -0.62
C LEU A 282 -17.16 -1.52 -1.63
N ALA A 283 -16.80 -1.25 -2.90
CA ALA A 283 -17.72 -0.89 -3.97
C ALA A 283 -17.27 -1.44 -5.33
N GLY A 284 -16.48 -2.51 -5.34
CA GLY A 284 -15.94 -3.07 -6.58
C GLY A 284 -15.06 -2.07 -7.32
N PHE A 285 -15.22 -2.01 -8.64
CA PHE A 285 -14.46 -1.12 -9.53
C PHE A 285 -15.10 0.27 -9.71
N ASP A 286 -16.05 0.67 -8.85
CA ASP A 286 -16.62 2.01 -8.90
C ASP A 286 -15.59 3.08 -8.53
N LEU A 287 -15.30 3.99 -9.46
CA LEU A 287 -14.39 5.12 -9.28
C LEU A 287 -15.12 6.46 -9.14
N SER A 288 -16.41 6.45 -8.89
CA SER A 288 -17.18 7.68 -8.66
C SER A 288 -16.64 8.43 -7.44
N LEU A 289 -16.54 9.76 -7.55
CA LEU A 289 -16.10 10.63 -6.47
C LEU A 289 -17.27 10.96 -5.55
N ASN A 290 -17.22 10.48 -4.29
CA ASN A 290 -18.27 10.73 -3.31
C ASN A 290 -18.02 12.04 -2.56
N PRO A 291 -18.92 13.06 -2.67
CA PRO A 291 -18.76 14.35 -1.98
C PRO A 291 -18.67 14.25 -0.45
N GLU A 292 -19.36 13.30 0.17
CA GLU A 292 -19.31 13.12 1.62
C GLU A 292 -17.91 12.66 2.09
N ARG A 293 -17.21 11.89 1.25
CA ARG A 293 -15.83 11.46 1.50
C ARG A 293 -14.87 12.62 1.35
N ARG A 294 -15.08 13.47 0.34
CA ARG A 294 -14.37 14.74 0.20
C ARG A 294 -14.53 15.60 1.45
N ALA A 295 -15.76 15.85 1.86
CA ALA A 295 -16.06 16.66 3.05
C ALA A 295 -15.38 16.12 4.32
N THR A 296 -15.26 14.80 4.47
CA THR A 296 -14.54 14.19 5.61
C THR A 296 -13.05 14.52 5.57
N LEU A 297 -12.39 14.42 4.41
CA LEU A 297 -10.96 14.74 4.29
C LEU A 297 -10.70 16.25 4.49
N GLU A 298 -11.56 17.10 3.93
CA GLU A 298 -11.51 18.56 4.12
C GLU A 298 -11.65 18.93 5.60
N MET A 299 -12.61 18.31 6.28
CA MET A 299 -12.83 18.52 7.71
C MET A 299 -11.59 18.15 8.53
N VAL A 300 -10.98 16.98 8.28
CA VAL A 300 -9.83 16.51 9.06
C VAL A 300 -8.61 17.40 8.85
N VAL A 301 -8.27 17.76 7.60
CA VAL A 301 -7.13 18.62 7.33
C VAL A 301 -7.37 20.05 7.85
N GLY A 302 -8.58 20.58 7.68
CA GLY A 302 -8.94 21.92 8.17
C GLY A 302 -8.97 22.00 9.70
N ASP A 303 -9.28 20.89 10.37
CA ASP A 303 -9.30 20.83 11.83
C ASP A 303 -7.92 20.74 12.46
N LEU A 304 -6.95 20.06 11.80
CA LEU A 304 -5.58 19.91 12.31
C LEU A 304 -4.62 20.98 11.75
N PHE A 305 -4.81 21.43 10.50
CA PHE A 305 -3.94 22.40 9.82
C PHE A 305 -4.78 23.52 9.17
N PRO A 306 -5.53 24.33 9.96
CA PRO A 306 -6.55 25.27 9.46
C PRO A 306 -5.99 26.35 8.53
N GLU A 307 -4.71 26.67 8.64
CA GLU A 307 -4.07 27.73 7.87
C GLU A 307 -2.97 27.21 6.91
N GLY A 308 -2.77 25.87 6.85
CA GLY A 308 -1.65 25.27 6.14
C GLY A 308 -1.80 25.29 4.62
N GLY A 309 -3.04 25.28 4.11
CA GLY A 309 -3.27 25.18 2.67
C GLY A 309 -4.62 25.69 2.20
N ASN A 310 -4.76 25.84 0.88
CA ASN A 310 -5.99 26.26 0.22
C ASN A 310 -6.91 25.05 -0.02
N ILE A 311 -7.71 24.69 0.99
CA ILE A 311 -8.64 23.55 0.94
C ILE A 311 -9.68 23.68 -0.19
N PRO A 312 -10.30 24.85 -0.46
CA PRO A 312 -11.21 25.00 -1.58
C PRO A 312 -10.60 24.67 -2.95
N ALA A 313 -9.29 24.89 -3.13
CA ALA A 313 -8.57 24.57 -4.36
C ALA A 313 -8.03 23.13 -4.41
N ALA A 314 -8.37 22.30 -3.43
CA ALA A 314 -7.87 20.93 -3.36
C ALA A 314 -8.38 20.05 -4.49
N GLU A 315 -7.47 19.29 -5.11
CA GLU A 315 -7.80 18.24 -6.06
C GLU A 315 -8.29 16.99 -5.32
N PHE A 316 -9.45 16.46 -5.71
CA PHE A 316 -10.04 15.26 -5.11
C PHE A 316 -9.89 14.07 -6.04
N TRP A 317 -9.36 12.97 -5.52
CA TRP A 317 -9.05 11.76 -6.27
C TRP A 317 -9.51 10.50 -5.53
N THR A 318 -9.72 9.42 -6.30
CA THR A 318 -10.01 8.08 -5.79
C THR A 318 -9.25 7.01 -6.56
N GLY A 319 -8.95 5.89 -5.91
CA GLY A 319 -8.31 4.73 -6.53
C GLY A 319 -8.55 3.43 -5.76
N LEU A 320 -8.13 2.32 -6.35
CA LEU A 320 -8.46 0.96 -5.92
C LEU A 320 -7.25 0.25 -5.30
N ARG A 321 -7.26 0.06 -4.00
CA ARG A 321 -6.23 -0.71 -3.30
C ARG A 321 -6.42 -2.21 -3.55
N PRO A 322 -5.42 -2.94 -4.05
CA PRO A 322 -5.52 -4.38 -4.29
C PRO A 322 -5.41 -5.16 -2.98
N MET A 323 -6.53 -5.40 -2.31
CA MET A 323 -6.56 -6.00 -0.97
C MET A 323 -6.72 -7.51 -1.01
N THR A 324 -5.77 -8.23 -0.39
CA THR A 324 -5.97 -9.63 0.01
C THR A 324 -6.76 -9.72 1.31
N PRO A 325 -7.51 -10.79 1.58
CA PRO A 325 -8.32 -10.90 2.79
C PRO A 325 -7.49 -11.11 4.06
N ASP A 326 -6.24 -11.52 3.93
CA ASP A 326 -5.27 -11.73 5.02
C ASP A 326 -4.25 -10.59 5.14
N GLY A 327 -4.31 -9.59 4.24
CA GLY A 327 -3.42 -8.42 4.21
C GLY A 327 -2.04 -8.68 3.59
N THR A 328 -1.59 -9.93 3.53
CA THR A 328 -0.28 -10.30 2.98
C THR A 328 -0.31 -10.22 1.44
N PRO A 329 0.66 -9.60 0.76
CA PRO A 329 0.73 -9.58 -0.70
C PRO A 329 1.03 -10.95 -1.29
N ILE A 330 0.79 -11.10 -2.59
CA ILE A 330 1.09 -12.33 -3.35
C ILE A 330 2.34 -12.05 -4.19
N ILE A 331 3.45 -12.72 -3.83
CA ILE A 331 4.74 -12.57 -4.49
C ILE A 331 5.31 -13.95 -4.80
N GLY A 332 5.66 -14.21 -6.07
CA GLY A 332 6.30 -15.45 -6.48
C GLY A 332 5.60 -16.16 -7.62
N GLY A 333 6.03 -17.39 -7.92
CA GLY A 333 5.58 -18.19 -9.05
C GLY A 333 4.14 -18.66 -8.94
N THR A 334 3.63 -19.13 -10.08
CA THR A 334 2.32 -19.79 -10.24
C THR A 334 2.51 -21.26 -10.64
N ARG A 335 1.42 -21.91 -11.07
CA ARG A 335 1.51 -23.25 -11.68
C ARG A 335 2.25 -23.23 -13.04
N PHE A 336 2.31 -22.08 -13.70
CA PHE A 336 3.06 -21.92 -14.94
C PHE A 336 4.54 -21.67 -14.64
N ALA A 337 5.41 -22.38 -15.32
CA ALA A 337 6.84 -22.35 -15.06
C ALA A 337 7.50 -20.97 -15.27
N ASN A 338 6.87 -20.11 -16.08
CA ASN A 338 7.38 -18.79 -16.45
C ASN A 338 6.40 -17.64 -16.14
N LEU A 339 5.51 -17.80 -15.16
CA LEU A 339 4.62 -16.74 -14.73
C LEU A 339 4.75 -16.52 -13.22
N SER A 340 5.14 -15.32 -12.83
CA SER A 340 5.18 -14.86 -11.45
C SER A 340 4.20 -13.73 -11.19
N LEU A 341 3.81 -13.58 -9.93
CA LEU A 341 2.88 -12.54 -9.45
C LEU A 341 3.60 -11.58 -8.52
N ASN A 342 3.21 -10.30 -8.58
CA ASN A 342 3.55 -9.27 -7.61
C ASN A 342 2.34 -8.35 -7.41
N THR A 343 1.43 -8.71 -6.51
CA THR A 343 0.13 -8.03 -6.37
C THR A 343 -0.44 -8.19 -4.96
N GLY A 344 -1.56 -7.52 -4.69
CA GLY A 344 -2.27 -7.72 -3.43
C GLY A 344 -1.69 -6.97 -2.23
N HIS A 345 -0.94 -5.89 -2.43
CA HIS A 345 -0.24 -5.13 -1.36
C HIS A 345 -1.16 -4.24 -0.51
N GLY A 346 -2.43 -4.15 -0.86
CA GLY A 346 -3.43 -3.42 -0.08
C GLY A 346 -3.09 -1.94 0.14
N THR A 347 -3.18 -1.51 1.39
CA THR A 347 -2.88 -0.13 1.80
C THR A 347 -1.38 0.16 1.96
N LEU A 348 -0.55 -0.87 1.97
CA LEU A 348 0.88 -0.79 2.28
C LEU A 348 1.77 -1.01 1.04
N GLY A 349 1.20 -0.86 -0.16
CA GLY A 349 1.92 -1.08 -1.41
C GLY A 349 3.17 -0.21 -1.55
N TRP A 350 3.09 1.06 -1.16
CA TRP A 350 4.25 1.95 -1.16
C TRP A 350 5.33 1.48 -0.17
N THR A 351 4.96 1.21 1.08
CA THR A 351 5.86 0.68 2.13
C THR A 351 6.57 -0.60 1.68
N MET A 352 5.87 -1.51 0.98
CA MET A 352 6.40 -2.84 0.61
C MET A 352 7.00 -2.90 -0.79
N SER A 353 6.95 -1.83 -1.60
CA SER A 353 7.23 -1.86 -3.04
C SER A 353 8.66 -2.29 -3.38
N ALA A 354 9.65 -1.65 -2.78
CA ALA A 354 11.06 -1.90 -3.07
C ALA A 354 11.48 -3.32 -2.68
N GLY A 355 11.05 -3.79 -1.49
CA GLY A 355 11.30 -5.15 -1.03
C GLY A 355 10.60 -6.20 -1.87
N SER A 356 9.35 -5.95 -2.29
CA SER A 356 8.61 -6.86 -3.19
C SER A 356 9.28 -6.98 -4.56
N GLY A 357 9.76 -5.86 -5.10
CA GLY A 357 10.46 -5.82 -6.38
C GLY A 357 11.78 -6.59 -6.33
N LYS A 358 12.60 -6.32 -5.30
CA LYS A 358 13.89 -7.00 -5.09
C LYS A 358 13.69 -8.50 -4.86
N LEU A 359 12.77 -8.87 -3.97
CA LEU A 359 12.44 -10.26 -3.68
C LEU A 359 12.04 -11.03 -4.96
N LEU A 360 11.14 -10.43 -5.76
CA LEU A 360 10.69 -11.07 -6.99
C LEU A 360 11.81 -11.16 -8.03
N ALA A 361 12.67 -10.13 -8.13
CA ALA A 361 13.84 -10.16 -9.01
C ALA A 361 14.78 -11.32 -8.65
N ASP A 362 15.04 -11.54 -7.36
CA ASP A 362 15.85 -12.66 -6.90
C ASP A 362 15.20 -14.01 -7.26
N LEU A 363 13.90 -14.16 -7.05
CA LEU A 363 13.16 -15.38 -7.40
C LEU A 363 13.20 -15.67 -8.92
N VAL A 364 12.98 -14.66 -9.76
CA VAL A 364 12.96 -14.81 -11.21
C VAL A 364 14.37 -15.10 -11.74
N THR A 365 15.39 -14.47 -11.19
CA THR A 365 16.81 -14.70 -11.56
C THR A 365 17.46 -15.85 -10.80
N GLN A 366 16.70 -16.54 -9.93
CA GLN A 366 17.13 -17.70 -9.13
C GLN A 366 18.32 -17.40 -8.18
N ARG A 367 18.38 -16.18 -7.71
CA ARG A 367 19.22 -15.82 -6.58
C ARG A 367 18.51 -16.22 -5.29
N THR A 368 19.30 -16.47 -4.26
CA THR A 368 18.76 -16.69 -2.91
C THR A 368 18.19 -15.37 -2.39
N PRO A 369 16.90 -15.28 -2.05
CA PRO A 369 16.33 -14.09 -1.44
C PRO A 369 16.95 -13.80 -0.07
N ASP A 370 17.08 -12.50 0.26
CA ASP A 370 17.63 -12.06 1.55
C ASP A 370 16.66 -12.31 2.72
N ILE A 371 15.37 -12.51 2.43
CA ILE A 371 14.33 -12.79 3.42
C ILE A 371 13.55 -14.07 3.08
N SER A 372 12.95 -14.68 4.10
CA SER A 372 12.07 -15.84 3.89
C SER A 372 10.86 -15.48 3.02
N THR A 373 10.57 -16.32 2.03
CA THR A 373 9.39 -16.21 1.15
C THR A 373 8.16 -16.91 1.71
N GLU A 374 8.27 -17.50 2.90
CA GLU A 374 7.18 -18.26 3.53
C GLU A 374 5.91 -17.42 3.63
N GLY A 375 4.80 -17.99 3.12
CA GLY A 375 3.49 -17.38 3.14
C GLY A 375 3.29 -16.20 2.18
N LEU A 376 4.26 -15.86 1.31
CA LEU A 376 4.11 -14.80 0.32
C LEU A 376 3.55 -15.32 -1.01
N SER A 377 3.67 -16.62 -1.31
CA SER A 377 3.20 -17.17 -2.58
C SER A 377 1.69 -17.40 -2.62
N ILE A 378 1.16 -17.61 -3.83
CA ILE A 378 -0.22 -17.98 -4.09
C ILE A 378 -0.62 -19.33 -3.44
N ALA A 379 0.36 -20.17 -3.08
CA ALA A 379 0.15 -21.49 -2.47
C ALA A 379 -0.64 -21.41 -1.15
N ARG A 380 -0.55 -20.30 -0.42
CA ARG A 380 -1.33 -20.11 0.82
C ARG A 380 -2.85 -20.07 0.61
N TYR A 381 -3.29 -19.91 -0.63
CA TYR A 381 -4.69 -19.95 -1.05
C TYR A 381 -5.07 -21.28 -1.73
N GLY A 382 -4.26 -22.33 -1.56
CA GLY A 382 -4.50 -23.64 -2.14
C GLY A 382 -4.23 -23.73 -3.65
N GLN A 383 -3.57 -22.73 -4.23
CA GLN A 383 -3.20 -22.73 -5.64
C GLN A 383 -1.79 -23.32 -5.82
N PRO A 384 -1.55 -24.13 -6.87
CA PRO A 384 -0.20 -24.61 -7.15
C PRO A 384 0.75 -23.47 -7.43
N ALA A 385 1.93 -23.49 -6.81
CA ALA A 385 3.01 -22.57 -7.05
C ALA A 385 4.31 -23.33 -7.33
N ARG A 386 5.00 -22.95 -8.40
CA ARG A 386 6.33 -23.46 -8.72
C ARG A 386 7.38 -22.37 -8.41
N GLN A 387 8.58 -22.77 -8.05
CA GLN A 387 9.73 -21.85 -8.14
C GLN A 387 10.00 -21.59 -9.62
N ALA A 388 10.48 -20.38 -9.96
CA ALA A 388 10.83 -20.06 -11.33
C ALA A 388 11.85 -21.09 -11.87
N ALA A 389 11.57 -21.68 -13.03
CA ALA A 389 12.49 -22.61 -13.67
C ALA A 389 13.78 -21.88 -14.09
N ARG A 390 14.93 -22.55 -14.02
CA ARG A 390 16.18 -21.96 -14.51
C ARG A 390 16.03 -21.49 -15.95
N PRO A 391 16.43 -20.24 -16.29
CA PRO A 391 16.60 -19.86 -17.68
C PRO A 391 17.54 -20.89 -18.32
N ALA A 392 17.18 -21.38 -19.50
CA ALA A 392 18.12 -22.20 -20.27
C ALA A 392 19.42 -21.41 -20.39
N GLN A 393 20.55 -22.03 -20.01
CA GLN A 393 21.86 -21.38 -20.19
C GLN A 393 21.94 -20.98 -21.66
N LEU A 394 22.02 -19.71 -21.92
CA LEU A 394 22.38 -19.18 -23.22
C LEU A 394 23.78 -19.72 -23.50
N THR A 395 23.87 -20.80 -24.25
CA THR A 395 25.15 -21.19 -24.87
C THR A 395 25.59 -20.01 -25.72
N PRO A 396 26.79 -19.46 -25.50
CA PRO A 396 27.32 -18.42 -26.38
C PRO A 396 27.37 -19.01 -27.79
N ARG A 397 26.60 -18.44 -28.72
CA ARG A 397 26.85 -18.73 -30.15
C ARG A 397 28.20 -18.09 -30.45
N LEU A 398 29.22 -18.91 -30.47
CA LEU A 398 30.50 -18.61 -31.12
C LEU A 398 30.19 -18.40 -32.61
N SER A 399 30.24 -17.17 -33.06
CA SER A 399 30.35 -16.80 -34.47
C SER A 399 31.59 -15.98 -34.67
#